data_ebf7f88531a230f9d04df15756bf0345
#
_entry.id   ebf7f88531a230f9d04df15756bf0345
#
_cell.length_a   1.000
_cell.length_b   1.000
_cell.length_c   1.000
_cell.angle_alpha   90.00
_cell.angle_beta   90.00
_cell.angle_gamma   90.00
#
_symmetry.space_group_name_H-M   'P 1'
#
loop_
_entity.id
_entity.type
_entity.pdbx_description
1 polymer ?
#
loop_
_entity_poly.entity_id
_entity_poly.type
_entity_poly.pdbx_seq_one_letter_code
_entity_poly.pdbx_strand_id
1 'polypeptide(L)'
;MNIKKYTIIFWSILSFIIVSIIFGCYRYLPVFSKQYKIGATYMTMNNSFYTALNEQVVKKVSENSDILYTRDPALDSARQAKQIRKLVDEGINGLIINPVDGNDKQINAAVDYAKKKHIKIVIVDSQLYKNDSPDTTILSNNYDAGVLCAKDMMKEVKSAHILLLEHRSAYSAVDRIRGFEDTIKGNKNYHIAARADCLGQTELAMPKVQEVIKKGISFNVIMALNDPSALGALASLENNNLHHKVYVYGVDGSPDVKRLLKETSYVQATAAQSPLTMGQKAIESIYKLLASKKVSRQIIVPVSLITRKMINDYDISGWQ
;
A
#
# COMPACT_ATOMS: atom_id res chain seq x y z
N MET A 1 49.87 40.60 -45.21
CA MET A 1 48.60 40.41 -44.51
C MET A 1 48.70 39.18 -43.63
N ASN A 2 48.42 39.25 -42.33
CA ASN A 2 48.94 38.34 -41.32
C ASN A 2 48.08 37.06 -41.22
N ILE A 3 48.22 36.09 -42.15
CA ILE A 3 47.49 34.81 -42.22
C ILE A 3 47.49 34.08 -40.86
N LYS A 4 48.61 34.05 -40.16
CA LYS A 4 48.72 33.46 -38.82
C LYS A 4 47.73 34.02 -37.79
N LYS A 5 47.44 35.34 -37.84
CA LYS A 5 46.51 36.02 -36.91
C LYS A 5 45.07 35.55 -37.17
N TYR A 6 44.65 35.42 -38.40
CA TYR A 6 43.31 34.93 -38.75
C TYR A 6 43.11 33.46 -38.42
N THR A 7 44.14 32.63 -38.56
CA THR A 7 44.11 31.23 -38.18
C THR A 7 43.93 31.04 -36.65
N ILE A 8 44.64 31.84 -35.87
CA ILE A 8 44.50 31.83 -34.40
C ILE A 8 43.09 32.27 -33.98
N ILE A 9 42.56 33.34 -34.57
CA ILE A 9 41.20 33.83 -34.27
C ILE A 9 40.16 32.74 -34.66
N PHE A 10 40.30 32.13 -35.80
CA PHE A 10 39.42 31.04 -36.27
C PHE A 10 39.36 29.88 -35.24
N TRP A 11 40.54 29.39 -34.83
CA TRP A 11 40.60 28.26 -33.85
C TRP A 11 40.08 28.67 -32.49
N SER A 12 40.24 29.89 -32.05
CA SER A 12 39.69 30.43 -30.77
C SER A 12 38.16 30.47 -30.84
N ILE A 13 37.58 30.96 -31.92
CA ILE A 13 36.12 30.99 -32.10
C ILE A 13 35.55 29.56 -32.17
N LEU A 14 36.18 28.67 -32.91
CA LEU A 14 35.75 27.27 -33.00
C LEU A 14 35.79 26.56 -31.66
N SER A 15 36.85 26.74 -30.88
CA SER A 15 36.96 26.22 -29.53
C SER A 15 35.87 26.73 -28.62
N PHE A 16 35.57 28.05 -28.67
CA PHE A 16 34.50 28.64 -27.89
C PHE A 16 33.11 28.06 -28.24
N ILE A 17 32.84 27.86 -29.53
CA ILE A 17 31.59 27.22 -30.01
C ILE A 17 31.48 25.78 -29.49
N ILE A 18 32.56 24.99 -29.60
CA ILE A 18 32.58 23.61 -29.12
C ILE A 18 32.33 23.55 -27.62
N VAL A 19 33.01 24.38 -26.83
CA VAL A 19 32.80 24.47 -25.36
C VAL A 19 31.37 24.89 -25.03
N SER A 20 30.79 25.84 -25.77
CA SER A 20 29.41 26.29 -25.58
C SER A 20 28.39 25.18 -25.90
N ILE A 21 28.64 24.41 -26.96
CA ILE A 21 27.82 23.23 -27.33
C ILE A 21 27.92 22.16 -26.24
N ILE A 22 29.15 21.82 -25.80
CA ILE A 22 29.36 20.85 -24.71
C ILE A 22 28.65 21.29 -23.44
N PHE A 23 28.77 22.57 -23.07
CA PHE A 23 28.10 23.13 -21.90
C PHE A 23 26.57 23.11 -22.05
N GLY A 24 26.04 23.44 -23.21
CA GLY A 24 24.62 23.32 -23.53
C GLY A 24 24.15 21.88 -23.45
N CYS A 25 24.89 20.92 -24.05
CA CYS A 25 24.59 19.49 -23.94
C CYS A 25 24.63 19.03 -22.47
N TYR A 26 25.64 19.42 -21.71
CA TYR A 26 25.75 19.06 -20.28
C TYR A 26 24.56 19.58 -19.46
N ARG A 27 24.08 20.79 -19.75
CA ARG A 27 23.04 21.45 -18.98
C ARG A 27 21.61 21.03 -19.37
N TYR A 28 21.38 20.73 -20.63
CA TYR A 28 20.03 20.56 -21.18
C TYR A 28 19.73 19.14 -21.70
N LEU A 29 20.73 18.30 -21.95
CA LEU A 29 20.47 16.92 -22.35
C LEU A 29 20.31 16.02 -21.12
N PRO A 30 19.24 15.17 -21.07
CA PRO A 30 18.97 14.27 -19.94
C PRO A 30 20.08 13.22 -19.73
N VAL A 31 20.95 12.99 -20.71
CA VAL A 31 22.12 12.07 -20.61
C VAL A 31 23.08 12.46 -19.48
N PHE A 32 23.14 13.74 -19.08
CA PHE A 32 23.98 14.24 -18.00
C PHE A 32 23.20 14.51 -16.71
N SER A 33 21.89 14.24 -16.67
CA SER A 33 21.13 14.40 -15.44
C SER A 33 21.54 13.32 -14.42
N LYS A 34 21.68 13.73 -13.16
CA LYS A 34 21.96 12.81 -12.05
C LYS A 34 20.81 11.83 -11.94
N GLN A 35 21.07 10.56 -12.21
CA GLN A 35 20.11 9.50 -12.05
C GLN A 35 19.90 9.18 -10.58
N TYR A 36 18.66 9.19 -10.10
CA TYR A 36 18.32 8.81 -8.75
C TYR A 36 18.10 7.29 -8.66
N LYS A 37 18.46 6.72 -7.50
CA LYS A 37 18.18 5.34 -7.15
C LYS A 37 17.10 5.31 -6.08
N ILE A 38 15.99 4.65 -6.35
CA ILE A 38 14.87 4.54 -5.44
C ILE A 38 14.77 3.09 -4.98
N GLY A 39 14.67 2.88 -3.67
CA GLY A 39 14.34 1.60 -3.07
C GLY A 39 12.86 1.54 -2.73
N ALA A 40 12.22 0.38 -2.93
CA ALA A 40 10.87 0.11 -2.48
C ALA A 40 10.81 -1.27 -1.81
N THR A 41 10.13 -1.36 -0.67
CA THR A 41 9.85 -2.65 -0.01
C THR A 41 8.45 -2.63 0.58
N TYR A 42 7.68 -3.66 0.26
CA TYR A 42 6.31 -3.84 0.73
C TYR A 42 6.26 -5.10 1.59
N MET A 43 5.27 -5.21 2.51
CA MET A 43 5.22 -6.35 3.44
C MET A 43 5.19 -7.70 2.71
N THR A 44 4.58 -7.75 1.51
CA THR A 44 4.63 -8.89 0.58
C THR A 44 4.22 -8.44 -0.81
N MET A 45 4.74 -9.07 -1.85
CA MET A 45 4.27 -8.88 -3.23
C MET A 45 3.20 -9.92 -3.62
N ASN A 46 2.88 -10.86 -2.72
CA ASN A 46 1.76 -11.79 -2.87
C ASN A 46 0.40 -11.15 -2.51
N ASN A 47 0.25 -9.85 -2.82
CA ASN A 47 -0.99 -9.11 -2.67
C ASN A 47 -1.09 -8.09 -3.81
N SER A 48 -2.11 -8.21 -4.63
CA SER A 48 -2.34 -7.36 -5.81
C SER A 48 -2.46 -5.87 -5.48
N PHE A 49 -2.82 -5.50 -4.25
CA PHE A 49 -2.82 -4.12 -3.77
C PHE A 49 -1.42 -3.50 -3.86
N TYR A 50 -0.38 -4.20 -3.39
CA TYR A 50 0.99 -3.69 -3.44
C TYR A 50 1.59 -3.74 -4.84
N THR A 51 1.17 -4.71 -5.66
CA THR A 51 1.54 -4.75 -7.09
C THR A 51 1.01 -3.50 -7.80
N ALA A 52 -0.28 -3.19 -7.65
CA ALA A 52 -0.91 -2.01 -8.26
C ALA A 52 -0.28 -0.69 -7.74
N LEU A 53 0.03 -0.60 -6.45
CA LEU A 53 0.74 0.53 -5.87
C LEU A 53 2.14 0.68 -6.49
N ASN A 54 2.90 -0.41 -6.56
CA ASN A 54 4.26 -0.40 -7.09
C ASN A 54 4.31 -0.09 -8.59
N GLU A 55 3.29 -0.45 -9.37
CA GLU A 55 3.20 -0.10 -10.80
C GLU A 55 3.26 1.41 -11.03
N GLN A 56 2.63 2.22 -10.16
CA GLN A 56 2.70 3.67 -10.24
C GLN A 56 4.11 4.19 -9.90
N VAL A 57 4.80 3.53 -8.97
CA VAL A 57 6.20 3.85 -8.65
C VAL A 57 7.11 3.51 -9.82
N VAL A 58 6.98 2.30 -10.40
CA VAL A 58 7.72 1.85 -11.60
C VAL A 58 7.52 2.83 -12.74
N LYS A 59 6.26 3.16 -13.05
CA LYS A 59 5.92 4.09 -14.13
C LYS A 59 6.64 5.42 -13.96
N LYS A 60 6.53 6.05 -12.78
CA LYS A 60 7.11 7.37 -12.54
C LYS A 60 8.64 7.37 -12.52
N VAL A 61 9.25 6.33 -11.96
CA VAL A 61 10.72 6.17 -11.97
C VAL A 61 11.24 6.00 -13.41
N SER A 62 10.55 5.19 -14.22
CA SER A 62 10.90 4.99 -15.64
C SER A 62 10.75 6.29 -16.46
N GLU A 63 9.68 7.06 -16.25
CA GLU A 63 9.48 8.36 -16.91
C GLU A 63 10.63 9.34 -16.65
N ASN A 64 11.27 9.26 -15.48
CA ASN A 64 12.39 10.10 -15.09
C ASN A 64 13.77 9.50 -15.47
N SER A 65 13.80 8.32 -16.13
CA SER A 65 15.02 7.55 -16.44
C SER A 65 15.86 7.24 -15.18
N ASP A 66 15.23 7.09 -14.03
CA ASP A 66 15.82 6.72 -12.75
C ASP A 66 15.83 5.20 -12.53
N ILE A 67 16.42 4.72 -11.44
CA ILE A 67 16.55 3.29 -11.12
C ILE A 67 15.65 2.94 -9.93
N LEU A 68 14.86 1.88 -10.07
CA LEU A 68 14.04 1.32 -9.00
C LEU A 68 14.55 -0.05 -8.56
N TYR A 69 14.71 -0.23 -7.26
CA TYR A 69 15.00 -1.51 -6.61
C TYR A 69 13.80 -1.92 -5.75
N THR A 70 12.94 -2.79 -6.25
CA THR A 70 11.83 -3.37 -5.45
C THR A 70 12.31 -4.61 -4.70
N ARG A 71 11.90 -4.78 -3.45
CA ARG A 71 12.21 -5.92 -2.59
C ARG A 71 10.93 -6.49 -1.97
N ASP A 72 10.88 -7.81 -1.90
CA ASP A 72 9.81 -8.55 -1.25
C ASP A 72 10.38 -9.27 0.00
N PRO A 73 9.98 -8.88 1.21
CA PRO A 73 10.35 -9.58 2.44
C PRO A 73 9.46 -10.80 2.71
N ALA A 74 8.37 -11.00 1.97
CA ALA A 74 7.43 -12.10 2.14
C ALA A 74 6.96 -12.25 3.60
N LEU A 75 6.45 -11.18 4.20
CA LEU A 75 5.97 -11.08 5.59
C LEU A 75 7.03 -11.34 6.68
N ASP A 76 8.31 -11.34 6.34
CA ASP A 76 9.41 -11.52 7.28
C ASP A 76 10.05 -10.17 7.67
N SER A 77 9.82 -9.72 8.91
CA SER A 77 10.33 -8.45 9.44
C SER A 77 11.86 -8.37 9.45
N ALA A 78 12.53 -9.46 9.81
CA ALA A 78 14.00 -9.50 9.85
C ALA A 78 14.59 -9.39 8.43
N ARG A 79 13.96 -10.06 7.47
CA ARG A 79 14.30 -9.96 6.05
C ARG A 79 14.08 -8.54 5.54
N GLN A 80 12.96 -7.90 5.89
CA GLN A 80 12.69 -6.51 5.50
C GLN A 80 13.75 -5.56 6.05
N ALA A 81 14.08 -5.66 7.33
CA ALA A 81 15.10 -4.82 7.94
C ALA A 81 16.47 -4.99 7.27
N LYS A 82 16.85 -6.24 6.92
CA LYS A 82 18.07 -6.53 6.16
C LYS A 82 18.04 -5.94 4.74
N GLN A 83 16.90 -6.05 4.05
CA GLN A 83 16.71 -5.48 2.71
C GLN A 83 16.81 -3.95 2.73
N ILE A 84 16.21 -3.28 3.73
CA ILE A 84 16.32 -1.82 3.89
C ILE A 84 17.78 -1.41 4.05
N ARG A 85 18.53 -2.05 4.97
CA ARG A 85 19.97 -1.74 5.16
C ARG A 85 20.77 -1.94 3.89
N LYS A 86 20.55 -3.05 3.19
CA LYS A 86 21.24 -3.34 1.93
C LYS A 86 20.96 -2.27 0.87
N LEU A 87 19.70 -1.85 0.70
CA LEU A 87 19.34 -0.77 -0.23
C LEU A 87 20.05 0.54 0.11
N VAL A 88 20.14 0.88 1.41
CA VAL A 88 20.87 2.07 1.88
C VAL A 88 22.34 1.98 1.55
N ASP A 89 22.97 0.81 1.77
CA ASP A 89 24.39 0.58 1.49
C ASP A 89 24.70 0.57 -0.02
N GLU A 90 23.72 0.19 -0.88
CA GLU A 90 23.77 0.30 -2.33
C GLU A 90 23.61 1.77 -2.84
N GLY A 91 23.42 2.72 -1.92
CA GLY A 91 23.42 4.15 -2.20
C GLY A 91 22.13 4.66 -2.86
N ILE A 92 20.96 4.18 -2.41
CA ILE A 92 19.69 4.77 -2.83
C ILE A 92 19.55 6.22 -2.35
N ASN A 93 18.70 7.00 -3.02
CA ASN A 93 18.40 8.39 -2.66
C ASN A 93 17.05 8.53 -1.96
N GLY A 94 16.11 7.65 -2.28
CA GLY A 94 14.77 7.60 -1.71
C GLY A 94 14.36 6.18 -1.38
N LEU A 95 13.48 6.03 -0.39
CA LEU A 95 13.01 4.74 0.11
C LEU A 95 11.51 4.80 0.38
N ILE A 96 10.76 3.91 -0.26
CA ILE A 96 9.32 3.70 -0.03
C ILE A 96 9.17 2.39 0.75
N ILE A 97 8.45 2.44 1.88
CA ILE A 97 8.28 1.29 2.77
C ILE A 97 6.81 1.10 3.11
N ASN A 98 6.30 -0.13 2.93
CA ASN A 98 5.16 -0.63 3.66
C ASN A 98 5.70 -1.64 4.70
N PRO A 99 5.66 -1.35 6.00
CA PRO A 99 6.29 -2.20 7.00
C PRO A 99 5.52 -3.52 7.21
N VAL A 100 6.25 -4.63 7.32
CA VAL A 100 5.68 -5.93 7.72
C VAL A 100 5.05 -5.85 9.11
N ASP A 101 5.75 -5.22 10.04
CA ASP A 101 5.29 -4.95 11.40
C ASP A 101 5.74 -3.54 11.81
N GLY A 102 4.77 -2.67 12.09
CA GLY A 102 5.04 -1.30 12.50
C GLY A 102 5.74 -1.16 13.84
N ASN A 103 5.67 -2.19 14.70
CA ASN A 103 6.32 -2.22 16.02
C ASN A 103 7.70 -2.90 16.00
N ASP A 104 8.08 -3.57 14.91
CA ASP A 104 9.33 -4.33 14.85
C ASP A 104 10.55 -3.42 15.06
N LYS A 105 11.36 -3.77 16.04
CA LYS A 105 12.55 -2.99 16.41
C LYS A 105 13.64 -2.98 15.34
N GLN A 106 13.75 -4.06 14.55
CA GLN A 106 14.77 -4.16 13.52
C GLN A 106 14.40 -3.31 12.30
N ILE A 107 13.10 -3.31 11.91
CA ILE A 107 12.58 -2.44 10.86
C ILE A 107 12.76 -0.98 11.26
N ASN A 108 12.33 -0.59 12.48
CA ASN A 108 12.48 0.77 12.99
C ASN A 108 13.97 1.20 13.01
N ALA A 109 14.88 0.36 13.49
CA ALA A 109 16.31 0.65 13.48
C ALA A 109 16.90 0.73 12.05
N ALA A 110 16.37 -0.01 11.08
CA ALA A 110 16.80 0.10 9.69
C ALA A 110 16.31 1.40 9.03
N VAL A 111 15.11 1.86 9.38
CA VAL A 111 14.57 3.16 8.94
C VAL A 111 15.39 4.31 9.54
N ASP A 112 15.74 4.24 10.83
CA ASP A 112 16.61 5.22 11.48
C ASP A 112 18.02 5.26 10.85
N TYR A 113 18.54 4.09 10.46
CA TYR A 113 19.80 4.00 9.72
C TYR A 113 19.69 4.71 8.35
N ALA A 114 18.61 4.48 7.60
CA ALA A 114 18.36 5.17 6.33
C ALA A 114 18.29 6.69 6.53
N LYS A 115 17.62 7.15 7.59
CA LYS A 115 17.54 8.60 7.92
C LYS A 115 18.91 9.19 8.21
N LYS A 116 19.75 8.51 9.00
CA LYS A 116 21.15 8.94 9.30
C LYS A 116 22.02 9.03 8.04
N LYS A 117 21.69 8.25 7.00
CA LYS A 117 22.34 8.30 5.69
C LYS A 117 21.69 9.31 4.73
N HIS A 118 20.83 10.19 5.25
CA HIS A 118 20.13 11.25 4.49
C HIS A 118 19.22 10.74 3.36
N ILE A 119 18.79 9.48 3.39
CA ILE A 119 17.82 8.92 2.47
C ILE A 119 16.45 9.58 2.73
N LYS A 120 15.71 9.91 1.67
CA LYS A 120 14.33 10.39 1.77
C LYS A 120 13.39 9.22 1.95
N ILE A 121 12.53 9.27 2.99
CA ILE A 121 11.77 8.10 3.45
C ILE A 121 10.27 8.40 3.41
N VAL A 122 9.55 7.57 2.67
CA VAL A 122 8.09 7.59 2.56
C VAL A 122 7.53 6.26 3.05
N ILE A 123 6.67 6.31 4.06
CA ILE A 123 5.90 5.14 4.50
C ILE A 123 4.57 5.13 3.76
N VAL A 124 4.08 3.95 3.37
CA VAL A 124 2.79 3.77 2.68
C VAL A 124 1.92 2.72 3.35
N ASP A 125 0.60 2.90 3.27
CA ASP A 125 -0.46 1.99 3.70
C ASP A 125 -0.52 1.71 5.20
N SER A 126 0.56 1.27 5.81
CA SER A 126 0.63 1.00 7.26
C SER A 126 1.80 1.75 7.89
N GLN A 127 1.56 2.35 9.05
CA GLN A 127 2.54 3.22 9.72
C GLN A 127 3.51 2.47 10.62
N LEU A 128 4.63 3.11 10.91
CA LEU A 128 5.53 2.71 12.01
C LEU A 128 5.04 3.28 13.34
N TYR A 129 5.27 2.54 14.43
CA TYR A 129 4.90 2.98 15.77
C TYR A 129 5.95 3.93 16.37
N LYS A 130 5.52 5.14 16.74
CA LYS A 130 6.37 6.14 17.41
C LYS A 130 7.74 6.35 16.74
N ASN A 131 7.79 6.30 15.41
CA ASN A 131 9.00 6.56 14.65
C ASN A 131 8.84 7.85 13.82
N ASP A 132 9.62 8.87 14.15
CA ASP A 132 9.60 10.18 13.51
C ASP A 132 10.62 10.31 12.36
N SER A 133 11.38 9.26 12.07
CA SER A 133 12.41 9.25 11.02
C SER A 133 11.86 9.39 9.60
N PRO A 134 10.69 8.84 9.23
CA PRO A 134 10.10 9.06 7.90
C PRO A 134 9.82 10.54 7.63
N ASP A 135 10.00 10.95 6.37
CA ASP A 135 9.71 12.32 5.93
C ASP A 135 8.20 12.54 5.73
N THR A 136 7.48 11.51 5.31
CA THR A 136 6.00 11.49 5.19
C THR A 136 5.44 10.08 5.31
N THR A 137 4.17 9.97 5.73
CA THR A 137 3.40 8.72 5.74
C THR A 137 2.12 8.93 4.94
N ILE A 138 1.83 8.01 4.01
CA ILE A 138 0.65 8.03 3.14
C ILE A 138 -0.24 6.85 3.53
N LEU A 139 -1.44 7.15 4.01
CA LEU A 139 -2.38 6.17 4.54
C LEU A 139 -3.73 6.31 3.84
N SER A 140 -4.49 5.23 3.76
CA SER A 140 -5.93 5.32 3.58
C SER A 140 -6.60 5.75 4.89
N ASN A 141 -7.83 6.27 4.81
CA ASN A 141 -8.65 6.48 6.02
C ASN A 141 -9.15 5.13 6.54
N ASN A 142 -8.23 4.38 7.16
CA ASN A 142 -8.47 2.99 7.57
C ASN A 142 -9.57 2.86 8.63
N TYR A 143 -9.66 3.80 9.56
CA TYR A 143 -10.72 3.80 10.57
C TYR A 143 -12.10 3.93 9.90
N ASP A 144 -12.25 4.89 8.99
CA ASP A 144 -13.50 5.09 8.26
C ASP A 144 -13.87 3.89 7.37
N ALA A 145 -12.89 3.16 6.82
CA ALA A 145 -13.17 1.93 6.08
C ALA A 145 -13.95 0.92 6.96
N GLY A 146 -13.52 0.74 8.21
CA GLY A 146 -14.23 -0.10 9.16
C GLY A 146 -15.60 0.45 9.53
N VAL A 147 -15.71 1.76 9.77
CA VAL A 147 -16.99 2.44 10.05
C VAL A 147 -17.98 2.25 8.91
N LEU A 148 -17.55 2.40 7.66
CA LEU A 148 -18.40 2.23 6.48
C LEU A 148 -18.95 0.80 6.39
N CYS A 149 -18.09 -0.22 6.56
CA CYS A 149 -18.51 -1.62 6.57
C CYS A 149 -19.52 -1.91 7.69
N ALA A 150 -19.27 -1.42 8.91
CA ALA A 150 -20.17 -1.60 10.04
C ALA A 150 -21.53 -0.95 9.82
N LYS A 151 -21.55 0.28 9.32
CA LYS A 151 -22.82 1.00 9.02
C LYS A 151 -23.65 0.30 7.95
N ASP A 152 -23.03 -0.24 6.92
CA ASP A 152 -23.75 -1.03 5.91
C ASP A 152 -24.24 -2.35 6.50
N MET A 153 -23.40 -3.06 7.23
CA MET A 153 -23.80 -4.28 7.96
C MET A 153 -25.03 -4.06 8.84
N MET A 154 -25.07 -2.98 9.61
CA MET A 154 -26.20 -2.65 10.48
C MET A 154 -27.50 -2.33 9.73
N LYS A 155 -27.43 -1.88 8.47
CA LYS A 155 -28.60 -1.68 7.60
C LYS A 155 -29.12 -2.99 7.05
N GLU A 156 -28.23 -3.91 6.67
CA GLU A 156 -28.58 -5.17 6.00
C GLU A 156 -28.87 -6.32 6.97
N VAL A 157 -28.33 -6.28 8.20
CA VAL A 157 -28.42 -7.37 9.17
C VAL A 157 -28.88 -6.83 10.53
N LYS A 158 -30.06 -7.27 10.98
CA LYS A 158 -30.66 -6.79 12.26
C LYS A 158 -29.93 -7.28 13.51
N SER A 159 -29.32 -8.47 13.45
CA SER A 159 -28.54 -9.06 14.53
C SER A 159 -27.41 -9.90 13.97
N ALA A 160 -26.21 -9.75 14.53
CA ALA A 160 -25.03 -10.46 14.03
C ALA A 160 -24.16 -11.06 15.13
N HIS A 161 -23.73 -12.28 14.87
CA HIS A 161 -22.57 -12.92 15.47
C HIS A 161 -21.42 -12.80 14.48
N ILE A 162 -20.39 -12.05 14.83
CA ILE A 162 -19.39 -11.53 13.90
C ILE A 162 -18.07 -12.29 14.09
N LEU A 163 -17.52 -12.83 12.99
CA LEU A 163 -16.15 -13.27 12.92
C LEU A 163 -15.29 -12.13 12.37
N LEU A 164 -14.28 -11.71 13.13
CA LEU A 164 -13.27 -10.75 12.69
C LEU A 164 -12.04 -11.48 12.16
N LEU A 165 -11.65 -11.15 10.93
CA LEU A 165 -10.36 -11.55 10.36
C LEU A 165 -9.39 -10.40 10.49
N GLU A 166 -8.26 -10.62 11.15
CA GLU A 166 -7.34 -9.58 11.63
C GLU A 166 -5.92 -9.72 11.06
N HIS A 167 -5.16 -8.63 11.16
CA HIS A 167 -3.71 -8.59 11.06
C HIS A 167 -3.18 -7.67 12.14
N ARG A 168 -2.78 -8.23 13.29
CA ARG A 168 -2.53 -7.47 14.51
C ARG A 168 -1.25 -6.65 14.48
N SER A 169 -0.29 -6.97 13.64
CA SER A 169 0.96 -6.23 13.50
C SER A 169 0.91 -5.09 12.46
N ALA A 170 -0.16 -5.03 11.64
CA ALA A 170 -0.38 -3.97 10.66
C ALA A 170 -1.36 -2.92 11.19
N TYR A 171 -0.90 -1.70 11.44
CA TYR A 171 -1.73 -0.63 12.00
C TYR A 171 -2.92 -0.27 11.12
N SER A 172 -2.79 -0.33 9.78
CA SER A 172 -3.91 -0.14 8.87
C SER A 172 -5.05 -1.12 9.15
N ALA A 173 -4.73 -2.41 9.34
CA ALA A 173 -5.70 -3.44 9.66
C ALA A 173 -6.33 -3.26 11.05
N VAL A 174 -5.51 -2.91 12.05
CA VAL A 174 -5.98 -2.62 13.41
C VAL A 174 -6.99 -1.46 13.39
N ASP A 175 -6.70 -0.38 12.65
CA ASP A 175 -7.63 0.76 12.56
C ASP A 175 -8.94 0.40 11.86
N ARG A 176 -8.92 -0.44 10.81
CA ARG A 176 -10.14 -0.94 10.14
C ARG A 176 -11.03 -1.71 11.12
N ILE A 177 -10.45 -2.68 11.82
CA ILE A 177 -11.19 -3.48 12.81
C ILE A 177 -11.71 -2.59 13.95
N ARG A 178 -10.90 -1.66 14.46
CA ARG A 178 -11.32 -0.72 15.49
C ARG A 178 -12.49 0.16 15.03
N GLY A 179 -12.44 0.70 13.81
CA GLY A 179 -13.54 1.51 13.26
C GLY A 179 -14.84 0.71 13.16
N PHE A 180 -14.76 -0.56 12.77
CA PHE A 180 -15.91 -1.46 12.75
C PHE A 180 -16.45 -1.71 14.15
N GLU A 181 -15.61 -2.08 15.13
CA GLU A 181 -16.00 -2.39 16.50
C GLU A 181 -16.58 -1.18 17.23
N ASP A 182 -15.93 -0.01 17.11
CA ASP A 182 -16.41 1.22 17.76
C ASP A 182 -17.80 1.61 17.22
N THR A 183 -18.09 1.33 15.95
CA THR A 183 -19.39 1.62 15.33
C THR A 183 -20.52 0.74 15.87
N ILE A 184 -20.25 -0.54 16.17
CA ILE A 184 -21.25 -1.47 16.73
C ILE A 184 -21.32 -1.44 18.25
N LYS A 185 -20.37 -0.78 18.92
CA LYS A 185 -20.22 -0.75 20.37
C LYS A 185 -21.49 -0.29 21.08
N GLY A 186 -21.88 -1.04 22.10
CA GLY A 186 -23.08 -0.75 22.91
C GLY A 186 -24.41 -1.22 22.31
N ASN A 187 -24.41 -1.68 21.05
CA ASN A 187 -25.60 -2.26 20.45
C ASN A 187 -25.68 -3.77 20.74
N LYS A 188 -26.66 -4.16 21.54
CA LYS A 188 -26.87 -5.54 22.03
C LYS A 188 -27.16 -6.56 20.91
N ASN A 189 -27.47 -6.11 19.71
CA ASN A 189 -27.74 -6.99 18.57
C ASN A 189 -26.47 -7.47 17.86
N TYR A 190 -25.30 -6.89 18.15
CA TYR A 190 -24.05 -7.20 17.45
C TYR A 190 -22.98 -7.69 18.42
N HIS A 191 -22.53 -8.93 18.21
CA HIS A 191 -21.57 -9.61 19.09
C HIS A 191 -20.38 -10.14 18.30
N ILE A 192 -19.19 -9.92 18.80
CA ILE A 192 -17.99 -10.57 18.25
C ILE A 192 -17.95 -12.01 18.76
N ALA A 193 -18.23 -12.96 17.87
CA ALA A 193 -18.23 -14.38 18.16
C ALA A 193 -16.82 -15.00 18.17
N ALA A 194 -15.96 -14.53 17.25
CA ALA A 194 -14.59 -15.02 17.14
C ALA A 194 -13.67 -14.00 16.47
N ARG A 195 -12.36 -14.21 16.66
CA ARG A 195 -11.29 -13.45 16.00
C ARG A 195 -10.24 -14.42 15.47
N ALA A 196 -9.74 -14.16 14.27
CA ALA A 196 -8.66 -14.95 13.68
C ALA A 196 -7.64 -14.05 13.01
N ASP A 197 -6.38 -14.13 13.43
CA ASP A 197 -5.28 -13.45 12.78
C ASP A 197 -4.84 -14.25 11.55
N CYS A 198 -4.98 -13.68 10.37
CA CYS A 198 -4.68 -14.30 9.08
C CYS A 198 -3.67 -13.50 8.25
N LEU A 199 -2.99 -12.52 8.87
CA LEU A 199 -1.96 -11.68 8.25
C LEU A 199 -2.39 -11.04 6.93
N GLY A 200 -3.71 -10.90 6.69
CA GLY A 200 -4.25 -10.32 5.47
C GLY A 200 -4.06 -11.16 4.20
N GLN A 201 -3.85 -12.49 4.33
CA GLN A 201 -3.57 -13.39 3.21
C GLN A 201 -4.70 -14.41 3.01
N THR A 202 -5.04 -14.68 1.75
CA THR A 202 -6.10 -15.61 1.36
C THR A 202 -5.82 -17.03 1.88
N GLU A 203 -4.59 -17.51 1.67
CA GLU A 203 -4.14 -18.85 2.06
C GLU A 203 -4.07 -19.06 3.57
N LEU A 204 -3.97 -17.99 4.36
CA LEU A 204 -4.00 -18.06 5.82
C LEU A 204 -5.43 -17.87 6.37
N ALA A 205 -6.26 -17.06 5.70
CA ALA A 205 -7.63 -16.81 6.14
C ALA A 205 -8.51 -18.06 5.99
N MET A 206 -8.40 -18.80 4.89
CA MET A 206 -9.20 -20.00 4.63
C MET A 206 -9.11 -21.05 5.76
N PRO A 207 -7.92 -21.54 6.16
CA PRO A 207 -7.83 -22.53 7.26
C PRO A 207 -8.27 -21.95 8.61
N LYS A 208 -8.09 -20.67 8.86
CA LYS A 208 -8.55 -20.02 10.10
C LYS A 208 -10.07 -19.98 10.19
N VAL A 209 -10.78 -19.68 9.11
CA VAL A 209 -12.25 -19.74 9.08
C VAL A 209 -12.73 -21.17 9.23
N GLN A 210 -12.09 -22.16 8.58
CA GLN A 210 -12.39 -23.57 8.75
C GLN A 210 -12.22 -24.03 10.22
N GLU A 211 -11.18 -23.54 10.91
CA GLU A 211 -10.96 -23.83 12.33
C GLU A 211 -12.12 -23.31 13.20
N VAL A 212 -12.61 -22.08 12.94
CA VAL A 212 -13.75 -21.50 13.65
C VAL A 212 -15.02 -22.33 13.43
N ILE A 213 -15.28 -22.75 12.18
CA ILE A 213 -16.42 -23.61 11.83
C ILE A 213 -16.32 -24.97 12.54
N LYS A 214 -15.15 -25.63 12.49
CA LYS A 214 -14.93 -26.92 13.16
C LYS A 214 -15.09 -26.87 14.67
N LYS A 215 -14.83 -25.72 15.30
CA LYS A 215 -15.07 -25.49 16.75
C LYS A 215 -16.56 -25.28 17.07
N GLY A 216 -17.45 -25.29 16.08
CA GLY A 216 -18.87 -25.09 16.27
C GLY A 216 -19.25 -23.65 16.66
N ILE A 217 -18.36 -22.67 16.42
CA ILE A 217 -18.65 -21.27 16.71
C ILE A 217 -19.56 -20.73 15.62
N SER A 218 -20.79 -20.35 16.01
CA SER A 218 -21.77 -19.80 15.08
C SER A 218 -21.48 -18.34 14.77
N PHE A 219 -21.50 -17.97 13.48
CA PHE A 219 -21.41 -16.61 12.99
C PHE A 219 -22.25 -16.44 11.71
N ASN A 220 -22.79 -15.25 11.51
CA ASN A 220 -23.54 -14.89 10.30
C ASN A 220 -22.99 -13.65 9.61
N VAL A 221 -21.92 -13.06 10.14
CA VAL A 221 -21.17 -11.96 9.52
C VAL A 221 -19.68 -12.23 9.63
N ILE A 222 -18.93 -11.92 8.56
CA ILE A 222 -17.47 -11.86 8.57
C ILE A 222 -17.06 -10.44 8.21
N MET A 223 -16.32 -9.78 9.11
CA MET A 223 -15.58 -8.57 8.79
C MET A 223 -14.12 -8.94 8.55
N ALA A 224 -13.70 -8.86 7.30
CA ALA A 224 -12.32 -9.11 6.89
C ALA A 224 -11.55 -7.78 6.82
N LEU A 225 -10.36 -7.76 7.40
CA LEU A 225 -9.47 -6.60 7.40
C LEU A 225 -9.13 -6.11 5.98
N ASN A 226 -9.16 -7.02 4.99
CA ASN A 226 -8.91 -6.75 3.57
C ASN A 226 -9.61 -7.77 2.67
N ASP A 227 -9.60 -7.51 1.37
CA ASP A 227 -10.23 -8.35 0.36
C ASP A 227 -9.57 -9.74 0.23
N PRO A 228 -8.23 -9.92 0.27
CA PRO A 228 -7.63 -11.25 0.30
C PRO A 228 -8.13 -12.12 1.45
N SER A 229 -8.32 -11.56 2.65
CA SER A 229 -8.90 -12.30 3.78
C SER A 229 -10.36 -12.66 3.53
N ALA A 230 -11.14 -11.77 2.89
CA ALA A 230 -12.52 -12.06 2.48
C ALA A 230 -12.59 -13.20 1.46
N LEU A 231 -11.68 -13.25 0.49
CA LEU A 231 -11.57 -14.35 -0.49
C LEU A 231 -11.29 -15.69 0.20
N GLY A 232 -10.35 -15.72 1.15
CA GLY A 232 -10.07 -16.93 1.94
C GLY A 232 -11.26 -17.38 2.78
N ALA A 233 -12.01 -16.43 3.33
CA ALA A 233 -13.24 -16.74 4.06
C ALA A 233 -14.29 -17.36 3.13
N LEU A 234 -14.52 -16.78 1.95
CA LEU A 234 -15.49 -17.30 0.97
C LEU A 234 -15.14 -18.74 0.56
N ALA A 235 -13.88 -19.02 0.24
CA ALA A 235 -13.44 -20.36 -0.09
C ALA A 235 -13.72 -21.36 1.06
N SER A 236 -13.59 -20.93 2.31
CA SER A 236 -13.95 -21.75 3.47
C SER A 236 -15.46 -21.98 3.59
N LEU A 237 -16.29 -20.94 3.35
CA LEU A 237 -17.76 -21.05 3.42
C LEU A 237 -18.30 -22.02 2.36
N GLU A 238 -17.79 -21.94 1.12
CA GLU A 238 -18.16 -22.83 0.02
C GLU A 238 -17.82 -24.30 0.32
N ASN A 239 -16.62 -24.55 0.88
CA ASN A 239 -16.19 -25.91 1.21
C ASN A 239 -16.99 -26.57 2.36
N ASN A 240 -17.64 -25.78 3.21
CA ASN A 240 -18.32 -26.30 4.40
C ASN A 240 -19.85 -26.34 4.27
N ASN A 241 -20.44 -25.94 3.14
CA ASN A 241 -21.89 -25.97 2.86
C ASN A 241 -22.75 -25.50 4.06
N LEU A 242 -22.46 -24.30 4.58
CA LEU A 242 -23.19 -23.79 5.73
C LEU A 242 -24.67 -23.63 5.41
N HIS A 243 -25.55 -24.14 6.30
CA HIS A 243 -27.01 -24.13 6.12
C HIS A 243 -27.67 -22.75 6.38
N HIS A 244 -26.89 -21.73 6.69
CA HIS A 244 -27.38 -20.36 6.94
C HIS A 244 -26.58 -19.34 6.11
N LYS A 245 -27.21 -18.20 5.87
CA LYS A 245 -26.59 -17.12 5.13
C LYS A 245 -25.50 -16.43 5.95
N VAL A 246 -24.32 -16.23 5.36
CA VAL A 246 -23.23 -15.45 5.94
C VAL A 246 -22.99 -14.20 5.08
N TYR A 247 -22.81 -13.06 5.71
CA TYR A 247 -22.55 -11.77 5.07
C TYR A 247 -21.07 -11.43 5.22
N VAL A 248 -20.37 -11.22 4.12
CA VAL A 248 -18.92 -10.95 4.10
C VAL A 248 -18.65 -9.51 3.69
N TYR A 249 -17.86 -8.83 4.50
CA TYR A 249 -17.38 -7.46 4.30
C TYR A 249 -15.86 -7.47 4.17
N GLY A 250 -15.33 -6.72 3.20
CA GLY A 250 -13.90 -6.57 2.95
C GLY A 250 -13.45 -5.12 2.93
N VAL A 251 -12.18 -4.92 2.73
CA VAL A 251 -11.56 -3.62 2.45
C VAL A 251 -10.55 -3.84 1.34
N ASP A 252 -10.46 -2.97 0.41
CA ASP A 252 -9.54 -2.68 -0.69
C ASP A 252 -10.29 -2.23 -1.94
N GLY A 253 -11.47 -2.81 -2.25
CA GLY A 253 -12.16 -2.58 -3.53
C GLY A 253 -11.44 -3.28 -4.68
N SER A 254 -10.86 -4.45 -4.42
CA SER A 254 -10.10 -5.21 -5.42
C SER A 254 -10.98 -5.69 -6.58
N PRO A 255 -10.40 -5.86 -7.79
CA PRO A 255 -11.13 -6.43 -8.93
C PRO A 255 -11.81 -7.75 -8.61
N ASP A 256 -11.14 -8.64 -7.86
CA ASP A 256 -11.68 -9.96 -7.52
C ASP A 256 -12.92 -9.85 -6.62
N VAL A 257 -12.87 -9.04 -5.56
CA VAL A 257 -14.02 -8.86 -4.67
C VAL A 257 -15.14 -8.07 -5.35
N LYS A 258 -14.83 -7.10 -6.21
CA LYS A 258 -15.87 -6.43 -7.01
C LYS A 258 -16.61 -7.40 -7.94
N ARG A 259 -15.91 -8.37 -8.54
CA ARG A 259 -16.55 -9.43 -9.33
C ARG A 259 -17.47 -10.27 -8.45
N LEU A 260 -17.02 -10.68 -7.27
CA LEU A 260 -17.81 -11.47 -6.33
C LEU A 260 -19.00 -10.71 -5.75
N LEU A 261 -18.93 -9.38 -5.59
CA LEU A 261 -20.09 -8.53 -5.27
C LEU A 261 -21.21 -8.69 -6.30
N LYS A 262 -20.86 -8.91 -7.57
CA LYS A 262 -21.82 -9.13 -8.66
C LYS A 262 -22.31 -10.59 -8.73
N GLU A 263 -21.44 -11.54 -8.54
CA GLU A 263 -21.68 -12.96 -8.83
C GLU A 263 -22.22 -13.76 -7.64
N THR A 264 -21.90 -13.38 -6.38
CA THR A 264 -22.29 -14.15 -5.20
C THR A 264 -23.27 -13.41 -4.30
N SER A 265 -23.99 -14.15 -3.45
CA SER A 265 -24.84 -13.56 -2.40
C SER A 265 -24.13 -13.34 -1.07
N TYR A 266 -22.90 -13.83 -0.91
CA TYR A 266 -22.14 -13.74 0.34
C TYR A 266 -21.52 -12.38 0.54
N VAL A 267 -20.82 -11.84 -0.48
CA VAL A 267 -20.16 -10.53 -0.37
C VAL A 267 -21.21 -9.42 -0.42
N GLN A 268 -21.17 -8.53 0.57
CA GLN A 268 -22.11 -7.41 0.69
C GLN A 268 -21.47 -6.08 0.29
N ALA A 269 -20.25 -5.83 0.78
CA ALA A 269 -19.51 -4.62 0.49
C ALA A 269 -18.00 -4.80 0.65
N THR A 270 -17.26 -3.90 0.02
CA THR A 270 -15.83 -3.66 0.30
C THR A 270 -15.59 -2.16 0.41
N ALA A 271 -14.84 -1.73 1.41
CA ALA A 271 -14.41 -0.34 1.52
C ALA A 271 -13.20 -0.12 0.61
N ALA A 272 -13.43 0.50 -0.55
CA ALA A 272 -12.42 0.69 -1.57
C ALA A 272 -11.34 1.67 -1.15
N GLN A 273 -10.10 1.26 -1.31
CA GLN A 273 -8.88 2.05 -1.25
C GLN A 273 -8.40 2.39 -2.66
N SER A 274 -7.46 3.33 -2.78
CA SER A 274 -6.82 3.65 -4.06
C SER A 274 -5.31 3.38 -4.01
N PRO A 275 -4.85 2.14 -4.29
CA PRO A 275 -3.42 1.83 -4.36
C PRO A 275 -2.71 2.64 -5.45
N LEU A 276 -3.40 2.93 -6.55
CA LEU A 276 -2.87 3.76 -7.63
C LEU A 276 -2.54 5.18 -7.13
N THR A 277 -3.49 5.84 -6.46
CA THR A 277 -3.29 7.17 -5.87
C THR A 277 -2.19 7.14 -4.79
N MET A 278 -2.14 6.09 -3.97
CA MET A 278 -1.12 5.95 -2.93
C MET A 278 0.28 5.81 -3.54
N GLY A 279 0.44 4.96 -4.56
CA GLY A 279 1.71 4.77 -5.27
C GLY A 279 2.18 6.06 -5.96
N GLN A 280 1.26 6.75 -6.64
CA GLN A 280 1.55 8.04 -7.26
C GLN A 280 2.02 9.08 -6.21
N LYS A 281 1.26 9.25 -5.12
CA LYS A 281 1.63 10.17 -4.04
C LYS A 281 2.95 9.81 -3.37
N ALA A 282 3.25 8.51 -3.23
CA ALA A 282 4.50 8.04 -2.63
C ALA A 282 5.71 8.48 -3.47
N ILE A 283 5.71 8.17 -4.75
CA ILE A 283 6.84 8.50 -5.61
C ILE A 283 6.95 10.01 -5.88
N GLU A 284 5.82 10.71 -6.02
CA GLU A 284 5.83 12.18 -6.11
C GLU A 284 6.42 12.83 -4.85
N SER A 285 6.12 12.27 -3.67
CA SER A 285 6.69 12.75 -2.39
C SER A 285 8.20 12.54 -2.36
N ILE A 286 8.70 11.39 -2.81
CA ILE A 286 10.15 11.15 -2.94
C ILE A 286 10.80 12.23 -3.81
N TYR A 287 10.27 12.50 -5.00
CA TYR A 287 10.86 13.51 -5.89
C TYR A 287 10.76 14.94 -5.33
N LYS A 288 9.67 15.29 -4.66
CA LYS A 288 9.57 16.58 -3.95
C LYS A 288 10.65 16.72 -2.88
N LEU A 289 10.86 15.67 -2.09
CA LEU A 289 11.88 15.64 -1.03
C LEU A 289 13.31 15.69 -1.60
N LEU A 290 13.58 15.00 -2.70
CA LEU A 290 14.87 15.04 -3.40
C LEU A 290 15.16 16.42 -3.99
N ALA A 291 14.11 17.13 -4.42
CA ALA A 291 14.19 18.54 -4.85
C ALA A 291 14.14 19.55 -3.68
N SER A 292 14.31 19.10 -2.43
CA SER A 292 14.26 19.91 -1.20
C SER A 292 12.95 20.68 -1.00
N LYS A 293 11.85 20.19 -1.59
CA LYS A 293 10.50 20.76 -1.41
C LYS A 293 9.84 20.16 -0.16
N LYS A 294 8.99 20.95 0.48
CA LYS A 294 8.20 20.50 1.64
C LYS A 294 7.12 19.50 1.22
N VAL A 295 6.91 18.48 2.06
CA VAL A 295 5.84 17.50 1.96
C VAL A 295 5.12 17.45 3.31
N SER A 296 3.80 17.22 3.30
CA SER A 296 3.04 17.02 4.54
C SER A 296 3.53 15.80 5.28
N ARG A 297 3.61 15.87 6.61
CA ARG A 297 4.05 14.73 7.45
C ARG A 297 3.14 13.50 7.29
N GLN A 298 1.88 13.74 7.02
CA GLN A 298 0.89 12.70 6.75
C GLN A 298 -0.02 13.11 5.60
N ILE A 299 -0.35 12.15 4.74
CA ILE A 299 -1.28 12.28 3.62
C ILE A 299 -2.31 11.17 3.77
N ILE A 300 -3.58 11.55 3.94
CA ILE A 300 -4.69 10.60 4.01
C ILE A 300 -5.39 10.53 2.65
N VAL A 301 -5.50 9.32 2.12
CA VAL A 301 -6.29 9.02 0.92
C VAL A 301 -7.69 8.58 1.39
N PRO A 302 -8.76 9.23 0.90
CA PRO A 302 -10.10 8.86 1.28
C PRO A 302 -10.45 7.43 0.83
N VAL A 303 -11.44 6.85 1.48
CA VAL A 303 -12.02 5.55 1.13
C VAL A 303 -13.50 5.73 0.78
N SER A 304 -14.05 4.80 0.01
CA SER A 304 -15.47 4.78 -0.33
C SER A 304 -16.02 3.36 -0.23
N LEU A 305 -17.29 3.22 0.11
CA LEU A 305 -17.91 1.90 0.19
C LEU A 305 -18.46 1.51 -1.17
N ILE A 306 -18.07 0.34 -1.66
CA ILE A 306 -18.69 -0.31 -2.83
C ILE A 306 -19.57 -1.43 -2.31
N THR A 307 -20.88 -1.28 -2.48
CA THR A 307 -21.85 -2.28 -2.06
C THR A 307 -22.34 -3.10 -3.26
N ARG A 308 -22.92 -4.24 -2.96
CA ARG A 308 -23.60 -5.06 -3.97
C ARG A 308 -24.65 -4.30 -4.78
N LYS A 309 -25.35 -3.35 -4.16
CA LYS A 309 -26.39 -2.54 -4.82
C LYS A 309 -25.81 -1.55 -5.82
N MET A 310 -24.56 -1.12 -5.61
CA MET A 310 -23.87 -0.10 -6.41
C MET A 310 -22.88 -0.67 -7.43
N ILE A 311 -22.63 -1.98 -7.43
CA ILE A 311 -21.53 -2.57 -8.19
C ILE A 311 -21.60 -2.35 -9.70
N ASN A 312 -22.81 -2.18 -10.24
CA ASN A 312 -22.99 -1.92 -11.67
C ASN A 312 -22.50 -0.53 -12.11
N ASP A 313 -22.28 0.39 -11.16
CA ASP A 313 -21.78 1.75 -11.42
C ASP A 313 -20.25 1.82 -11.39
N TYR A 314 -19.57 0.70 -11.10
CA TYR A 314 -18.12 0.62 -10.95
C TYR A 314 -17.47 -0.23 -12.04
N ASP A 315 -16.26 0.17 -12.44
CA ASP A 315 -15.39 -0.71 -13.20
C ASP A 315 -14.92 -1.86 -12.30
N ILE A 316 -15.35 -3.08 -12.64
CA ILE A 316 -14.99 -4.29 -11.89
C ILE A 316 -13.63 -4.85 -12.26
N SER A 317 -12.98 -4.36 -13.31
CA SER A 317 -11.71 -4.88 -13.83
C SER A 317 -10.48 -4.18 -13.27
N GLY A 318 -10.62 -2.92 -12.83
CA GLY A 318 -9.53 -2.08 -12.36
C GLY A 318 -9.57 -1.80 -10.85
N TRP A 319 -8.54 -1.14 -10.34
CA TRP A 319 -8.52 -0.52 -9.02
C TRP A 319 -9.18 0.87 -9.05
N GLN A 320 -9.63 1.34 -7.89
CA GLN A 320 -10.20 2.68 -7.73
C GLN A 320 -9.11 3.74 -7.47
#